data_4d3f0dde24e297b0cb4157eb615af248
#
_entry.id   4d3f0dde24e297b0cb4157eb615af248
#
_cell.length_a   1.000
_cell.length_b   1.000
_cell.length_c   1.000
_cell.angle_alpha   90.00
_cell.angle_beta   90.00
_cell.angle_gamma   90.00
#
_symmetry.space_group_name_H-M   'P 1'
#
loop_
_entity.id
_entity.type
_entity.pdbx_description
1 polymer ?
#
loop_
_entity_poly.entity_id
_entity_poly.type
_entity_poly.pdbx_seq_one_letter_code
_entity_poly.pdbx_strand_id
1 'polypeptide(L)'
;GSCELTSMQATLPSITKCGMAALLPHGSFTLERSRQGEGSSLKVLVDGAETPSCATRQQVIRQNHPAGVAVQYETLIGEMGRAERLELVGDADVVYVYHNSIDALGDKQGTERKVFQGCRDAVEELVAAVRTIVKDFRASDALITADHGFLYTEEPLGEAEHVGIDEVTGEVIEYGRRYVVATEGASSEFLMPARLLGGRGVGGLFPRECVRIR
;
A
#
# COMPACT_ATOMS: atom_id res chain seq x y z
N GLY A 1 20.87 17.56 -11.39
CA GLY A 1 19.95 17.17 -10.31
C GLY A 1 20.65 16.27 -9.32
N SER A 2 20.19 16.25 -8.08
CA SER A 2 20.62 15.33 -7.02
C SER A 2 19.62 14.20 -6.93
N CYS A 3 20.07 13.02 -6.48
CA CYS A 3 19.24 11.89 -6.15
C CYS A 3 19.60 11.43 -4.74
N GLU A 4 18.61 11.23 -3.89
CA GLU A 4 18.79 10.73 -2.53
C GLU A 4 17.97 9.44 -2.37
N LEU A 5 18.56 8.45 -1.73
CA LEU A 5 17.90 7.19 -1.37
C LEU A 5 17.79 7.09 0.16
N THR A 6 16.57 6.93 0.64
CA THR A 6 16.28 6.76 2.06
C THR A 6 15.47 5.49 2.30
N SER A 7 15.41 5.05 3.56
CA SER A 7 14.53 3.96 3.97
C SER A 7 13.32 4.50 4.72
N MET A 8 12.19 3.84 4.54
CA MET A 8 10.93 4.16 5.21
C MET A 8 10.30 2.87 5.74
N GLN A 9 9.72 2.93 6.93
CA GLN A 9 8.91 1.84 7.45
C GLN A 9 7.48 1.99 6.96
N ALA A 10 6.94 0.95 6.33
CA ALA A 10 5.53 0.91 5.97
C ALA A 10 4.63 0.89 7.22
N THR A 11 3.42 1.42 7.08
CA THR A 11 2.41 1.32 8.16
C THR A 11 2.00 -0.14 8.38
N LEU A 12 1.59 -0.47 9.60
CA LEU A 12 1.08 -1.79 9.95
C LEU A 12 -0.46 -1.79 10.01
N PRO A 13 -1.11 -2.86 9.51
CA PRO A 13 -0.54 -3.95 8.72
C PRO A 13 -0.01 -3.42 7.38
N SER A 14 1.10 -4.01 6.90
CA SER A 14 1.76 -3.61 5.65
C SER A 14 1.02 -4.19 4.44
N ILE A 15 -0.13 -3.65 4.16
CA ILE A 15 -1.04 -4.03 3.08
C ILE A 15 -1.45 -2.79 2.28
N THR A 16 -1.79 -3.00 1.01
CA THR A 16 -2.09 -1.93 0.05
C THR A 16 -3.10 -0.90 0.56
N LYS A 17 -4.22 -1.35 1.16
CA LYS A 17 -5.24 -0.41 1.65
C LYS A 17 -4.74 0.52 2.77
N CYS A 18 -3.84 0.03 3.63
CA CYS A 18 -3.24 0.84 4.69
C CYS A 18 -2.11 1.72 4.17
N GLY A 19 -1.20 1.15 3.40
CA GLY A 19 -0.05 1.87 2.86
C GLY A 19 -0.44 2.99 1.90
N MET A 20 -1.32 2.70 0.95
CA MET A 20 -1.84 3.71 0.01
C MET A 20 -2.56 4.86 0.72
N ALA A 21 -3.34 4.56 1.77
CA ALA A 21 -4.03 5.57 2.57
C ALA A 21 -3.05 6.41 3.38
N ALA A 22 -2.04 5.79 4.00
CA ALA A 22 -1.04 6.48 4.81
C ALA A 22 -0.12 7.42 4.01
N LEU A 23 0.03 7.19 2.71
CA LEU A 23 0.81 8.04 1.80
C LEU A 23 0.04 9.26 1.28
N LEU A 24 -1.25 9.37 1.55
CA LEU A 24 -2.04 10.55 1.18
C LEU A 24 -1.78 11.70 2.17
N PRO A 25 -1.90 12.96 1.74
CA PRO A 25 -1.87 14.09 2.65
C PRO A 25 -3.09 14.02 3.58
N HIS A 26 -2.87 14.02 4.90
CA HIS A 26 -3.96 13.87 5.86
C HIS A 26 -3.68 14.55 7.20
N GLY A 27 -4.73 15.05 7.84
CA GLY A 27 -4.73 15.48 9.23
C GLY A 27 -5.01 14.33 10.20
N SER A 28 -5.75 13.31 9.75
CA SER A 28 -6.06 12.12 10.56
C SER A 28 -6.03 10.84 9.73
N PHE A 29 -5.46 9.78 10.33
CA PHE A 29 -5.46 8.42 9.81
C PHE A 29 -6.07 7.50 10.86
N THR A 30 -7.08 6.70 10.49
CA THR A 30 -7.80 5.86 11.44
C THR A 30 -7.99 4.45 10.89
N LEU A 31 -7.69 3.48 11.74
CA LEU A 31 -7.99 2.07 11.53
C LEU A 31 -9.06 1.65 12.54
N GLU A 32 -10.19 1.18 12.06
CA GLU A 32 -11.29 0.77 12.93
C GLU A 32 -12.00 -0.47 12.38
N ARG A 33 -12.74 -1.13 13.23
CA ARG A 33 -13.57 -2.25 12.84
C ARG A 33 -14.82 -1.76 12.10
N SER A 34 -15.06 -2.31 10.93
CA SER A 34 -16.36 -2.25 10.25
C SER A 34 -17.14 -3.54 10.47
N ARG A 35 -18.41 -3.43 10.77
CA ARG A 35 -19.35 -4.58 10.83
C ARG A 35 -20.24 -4.52 9.58
N GLN A 36 -20.16 -5.55 8.76
CA GLN A 36 -21.02 -5.72 7.59
C GLN A 36 -21.71 -7.09 7.67
N GLY A 37 -22.99 -7.08 8.05
CA GLY A 37 -23.74 -8.32 8.29
C GLY A 37 -23.13 -9.13 9.42
N GLU A 38 -22.88 -10.43 9.17
CA GLU A 38 -22.25 -11.34 10.14
C GLU A 38 -20.71 -11.25 10.14
N GLY A 39 -20.11 -10.51 9.20
CA GLY A 39 -18.67 -10.36 9.07
C GLY A 39 -18.12 -9.06 9.67
N SER A 40 -16.83 -9.05 9.92
CA SER A 40 -16.09 -7.83 10.26
C SER A 40 -14.90 -7.66 9.32
N SER A 41 -14.52 -6.42 9.09
CA SER A 41 -13.35 -6.07 8.27
C SER A 41 -12.65 -4.85 8.86
N LEU A 42 -11.38 -4.68 8.49
CA LEU A 42 -10.63 -3.48 8.82
C LEU A 42 -11.03 -2.34 7.88
N LYS A 43 -11.55 -1.27 8.45
CA LYS A 43 -11.84 -0.03 7.77
C LYS A 43 -10.68 0.94 7.94
N VAL A 44 -10.24 1.55 6.84
CA VAL A 44 -9.15 2.52 6.81
C VAL A 44 -9.72 3.86 6.37
N LEU A 45 -9.55 4.88 7.21
CA LEU A 45 -10.07 6.22 6.98
C LEU A 45 -8.94 7.25 6.96
N VAL A 46 -8.97 8.09 5.94
CA VAL A 46 -8.13 9.28 5.78
C VAL A 46 -9.06 10.48 5.89
N ASP A 47 -8.90 11.30 6.92
CA ASP A 47 -9.77 12.43 7.23
C ASP A 47 -11.28 12.06 7.20
N GLY A 48 -11.59 10.86 7.72
CA GLY A 48 -12.94 10.31 7.79
C GLY A 48 -13.46 9.65 6.52
N ALA A 49 -12.69 9.61 5.42
CA ALA A 49 -13.08 9.00 4.15
C ALA A 49 -12.31 7.73 3.83
N GLU A 50 -12.98 6.72 3.27
CA GLU A 50 -12.30 5.56 2.68
C GLU A 50 -11.74 5.91 1.29
N THR A 51 -10.56 5.36 0.97
CA THR A 51 -9.81 5.69 -0.25
C THR A 51 -9.49 4.47 -1.13
N PRO A 52 -10.48 3.63 -1.50
CA PRO A 52 -10.25 2.38 -2.22
C PRO A 52 -9.85 2.58 -3.68
N SER A 53 -10.15 3.72 -4.28
CA SER A 53 -9.92 3.97 -5.71
C SER A 53 -9.06 5.21 -5.95
N CYS A 54 -8.50 5.32 -7.17
CA CYS A 54 -7.78 6.50 -7.61
C CYS A 54 -8.64 7.77 -7.49
N ALA A 55 -9.93 7.69 -7.83
CA ALA A 55 -10.87 8.81 -7.74
C ALA A 55 -11.10 9.27 -6.29
N THR A 56 -11.28 8.34 -5.34
CA THR A 56 -11.45 8.69 -3.93
C THR A 56 -10.17 9.25 -3.31
N ARG A 57 -9.00 8.73 -3.70
CA ARG A 57 -7.69 9.29 -3.31
C ARG A 57 -7.50 10.70 -3.84
N GLN A 58 -7.88 10.96 -5.09
CA GLN A 58 -7.84 12.32 -5.65
C GLN A 58 -8.71 13.30 -4.87
N GLN A 59 -9.87 12.88 -4.37
CA GLN A 59 -10.71 13.74 -3.52
C GLN A 59 -9.97 14.15 -2.24
N VAL A 60 -9.27 13.23 -1.59
CA VAL A 60 -8.44 13.53 -0.40
C VAL A 60 -7.28 14.46 -0.75
N ILE A 61 -6.55 14.18 -1.84
CA ILE A 61 -5.45 15.03 -2.30
C ILE A 61 -5.95 16.46 -2.51
N ARG A 62 -7.11 16.65 -3.14
CA ARG A 62 -7.68 17.96 -3.44
C ARG A 62 -8.15 18.75 -2.23
N GLN A 63 -8.29 18.14 -1.07
CA GLN A 63 -8.57 18.88 0.17
C GLN A 63 -7.37 19.75 0.58
N ASN A 64 -6.14 19.30 0.31
CA ASN A 64 -4.90 20.02 0.62
C ASN A 64 -4.29 20.69 -0.62
N HIS A 65 -4.52 20.13 -1.80
CA HIS A 65 -3.99 20.53 -3.10
C HIS A 65 -5.17 20.63 -4.09
N PRO A 66 -5.87 21.77 -4.18
CA PRO A 66 -7.13 21.89 -4.96
C PRO A 66 -7.01 21.47 -6.44
N ALA A 67 -5.84 21.67 -7.05
CA ALA A 67 -5.54 21.22 -8.41
C ALA A 67 -4.84 19.84 -8.47
N GLY A 68 -4.70 19.14 -7.33
CA GLY A 68 -4.00 17.87 -7.24
C GLY A 68 -4.63 16.78 -8.11
N VAL A 69 -3.79 15.95 -8.72
CA VAL A 69 -4.16 14.89 -9.65
C VAL A 69 -3.71 13.53 -9.12
N ALA A 70 -4.57 12.52 -9.26
CA ALA A 70 -4.24 11.12 -9.03
C ALA A 70 -4.53 10.32 -10.31
N VAL A 71 -3.55 9.56 -10.79
CA VAL A 71 -3.64 8.84 -12.06
C VAL A 71 -2.88 7.53 -12.02
N GLN A 72 -3.34 6.53 -12.78
CA GLN A 72 -2.61 5.28 -12.98
C GLN A 72 -1.44 5.51 -13.94
N TYR A 73 -0.33 4.82 -13.70
CA TYR A 73 0.85 4.86 -14.54
C TYR A 73 0.54 4.49 -15.99
N GLU A 74 -0.21 3.41 -16.18
CA GLU A 74 -0.56 2.89 -17.50
C GLU A 74 -1.34 3.93 -18.31
N THR A 75 -2.27 4.63 -17.66
CA THR A 75 -3.04 5.71 -18.31
C THR A 75 -2.14 6.89 -18.65
N LEU A 76 -1.37 7.39 -17.68
CA LEU A 76 -0.55 8.61 -17.87
C LEU A 76 0.58 8.39 -18.89
N ILE A 77 1.30 7.27 -18.78
CA ILE A 77 2.53 7.03 -19.55
C ILE A 77 2.28 6.14 -20.74
N GLY A 78 1.39 5.12 -20.61
CA GLY A 78 1.13 4.12 -21.64
C GLY A 78 0.10 4.54 -22.68
N GLU A 79 -0.96 5.22 -22.26
CA GLU A 79 -2.11 5.51 -23.14
C GLU A 79 -2.13 6.96 -23.64
N MET A 80 -1.76 7.93 -22.80
CA MET A 80 -1.86 9.35 -23.14
C MET A 80 -0.69 9.86 -23.96
N GLY A 81 -1.00 10.65 -24.99
CA GLY A 81 -0.05 11.49 -25.67
C GLY A 81 0.39 12.71 -24.83
N ARG A 82 1.44 13.41 -25.29
CA ARG A 82 1.97 14.55 -24.55
C ARG A 82 0.94 15.66 -24.29
N ALA A 83 0.10 15.96 -25.27
CA ALA A 83 -0.93 17.01 -25.14
C ALA A 83 -1.97 16.64 -24.08
N GLU A 84 -2.44 15.40 -24.08
CA GLU A 84 -3.42 14.89 -23.11
C GLU A 84 -2.83 14.86 -21.69
N ARG A 85 -1.57 14.46 -21.56
CA ARG A 85 -0.86 14.53 -20.25
C ARG A 85 -0.79 15.95 -19.71
N LEU A 86 -0.47 16.92 -20.55
CA LEU A 86 -0.41 18.34 -20.17
C LEU A 86 -1.77 18.88 -19.80
N GLU A 87 -2.83 18.47 -20.48
CA GLU A 87 -4.21 18.84 -20.16
C GLU A 87 -4.66 18.24 -18.82
N LEU A 88 -4.36 16.94 -18.59
CA LEU A 88 -4.70 16.24 -17.34
C LEU A 88 -4.01 16.88 -16.12
N VAL A 89 -2.71 17.16 -16.24
CA VAL A 89 -1.92 17.72 -15.14
C VAL A 89 -2.22 19.19 -14.94
N GLY A 90 -2.41 19.95 -16.03
CA GLY A 90 -2.77 21.37 -15.96
C GLY A 90 -1.85 22.17 -15.04
N ASP A 91 -2.44 22.86 -14.08
CA ASP A 91 -1.76 23.67 -13.05
C ASP A 91 -1.57 22.89 -11.73
N ALA A 92 -1.58 21.56 -11.76
CA ALA A 92 -1.44 20.76 -10.56
C ALA A 92 -0.09 21.02 -9.87
N ASP A 93 -0.15 21.28 -8.57
CA ASP A 93 1.02 21.43 -7.71
C ASP A 93 1.54 20.06 -7.21
N VAL A 94 0.69 19.04 -7.25
CA VAL A 94 1.05 17.66 -6.92
C VAL A 94 0.35 16.66 -7.84
N VAL A 95 1.09 15.64 -8.28
CA VAL A 95 0.57 14.54 -9.10
C VAL A 95 0.97 13.22 -8.47
N TYR A 96 0.00 12.42 -8.08
CA TYR A 96 0.17 11.06 -7.58
C TYR A 96 0.02 10.08 -8.74
N VAL A 97 1.11 9.39 -9.08
CA VAL A 97 1.12 8.37 -10.12
C VAL A 97 1.21 6.99 -9.46
N TYR A 98 0.20 6.16 -9.66
CA TYR A 98 0.14 4.81 -9.09
C TYR A 98 0.66 3.79 -10.09
N HIS A 99 1.70 3.06 -9.69
CA HIS A 99 2.35 2.01 -10.46
C HIS A 99 2.15 0.66 -9.76
N ASN A 100 1.73 -0.38 -10.50
CA ASN A 100 1.28 -1.65 -9.91
C ASN A 100 2.00 -2.89 -10.48
N SER A 101 3.07 -2.74 -11.24
CA SER A 101 3.71 -3.87 -11.93
C SER A 101 4.29 -4.91 -10.97
N ILE A 102 4.83 -4.50 -9.82
CA ILE A 102 5.44 -5.42 -8.83
C ILE A 102 4.36 -6.23 -8.12
N ASP A 103 3.31 -5.58 -7.60
CA ASP A 103 2.21 -6.24 -6.91
C ASP A 103 1.49 -7.25 -7.81
N ALA A 104 1.23 -6.88 -9.05
CA ALA A 104 0.58 -7.76 -10.02
C ALA A 104 1.35 -9.08 -10.26
N LEU A 105 2.67 -9.08 -10.06
CA LEU A 105 3.52 -10.27 -10.16
C LEU A 105 3.67 -11.01 -8.83
N GLY A 106 3.76 -10.28 -7.72
CA GLY A 106 4.00 -10.84 -6.38
C GLY A 106 2.79 -11.53 -5.77
N ASP A 107 1.58 -11.10 -6.08
CA ASP A 107 0.35 -11.64 -5.49
C ASP A 107 -0.05 -13.03 -6.03
N LYS A 108 0.49 -13.43 -7.18
CA LYS A 108 0.16 -14.72 -7.79
C LYS A 108 1.20 -15.78 -7.40
N GLN A 109 0.78 -16.83 -6.72
CA GLN A 109 1.63 -17.95 -6.30
C GLN A 109 2.49 -18.55 -7.45
N GLY A 110 1.99 -18.58 -8.68
CA GLY A 110 2.71 -19.09 -9.86
C GLY A 110 3.77 -18.14 -10.42
N THR A 111 3.78 -16.86 -10.04
CA THR A 111 4.69 -15.81 -10.53
C THR A 111 5.62 -15.26 -9.46
N GLU A 112 5.48 -15.68 -8.21
CA GLU A 112 6.26 -15.21 -7.06
C GLU A 112 7.79 -15.29 -7.31
N ARG A 113 8.25 -16.34 -8.01
CA ARG A 113 9.66 -16.50 -8.41
C ARG A 113 10.16 -15.48 -9.44
N LYS A 114 9.25 -14.80 -10.13
CA LYS A 114 9.56 -13.76 -11.13
C LYS A 114 9.56 -12.35 -10.56
N VAL A 115 9.28 -12.19 -9.26
CA VAL A 115 9.15 -10.88 -8.61
C VAL A 115 10.41 -10.02 -8.76
N PHE A 116 11.60 -10.61 -8.68
CA PHE A 116 12.86 -9.85 -8.87
C PHE A 116 13.06 -9.35 -10.31
N GLN A 117 12.57 -10.11 -11.32
CA GLN A 117 12.54 -9.58 -12.68
C GLN A 117 11.54 -8.42 -12.77
N GLY A 118 10.34 -8.60 -12.20
CA GLY A 118 9.36 -7.51 -12.12
C GLY A 118 9.88 -6.26 -11.41
N CYS A 119 10.69 -6.40 -10.37
CA CYS A 119 11.35 -5.26 -9.73
C CYS A 119 12.33 -4.55 -10.68
N ARG A 120 13.12 -5.29 -11.47
CA ARG A 120 14.02 -4.68 -12.47
C ARG A 120 13.24 -3.94 -13.55
N ASP A 121 12.23 -4.58 -14.10
CA ASP A 121 11.37 -3.99 -15.13
C ASP A 121 10.67 -2.73 -14.60
N ALA A 122 10.14 -2.78 -13.38
CA ALA A 122 9.53 -1.64 -12.70
C ALA A 122 10.51 -0.46 -12.49
N VAL A 123 11.77 -0.73 -12.14
CA VAL A 123 12.79 0.32 -12.03
C VAL A 123 13.03 1.00 -13.38
N GLU A 124 13.10 0.25 -14.46
CA GLU A 124 13.25 0.80 -15.82
C GLU A 124 12.03 1.64 -16.22
N GLU A 125 10.83 1.15 -15.95
CA GLU A 125 9.56 1.87 -16.18
C GLU A 125 9.51 3.18 -15.38
N LEU A 126 9.86 3.15 -14.10
CA LEU A 126 9.85 4.33 -13.24
C LEU A 126 10.91 5.36 -13.67
N VAL A 127 12.10 4.94 -14.09
CA VAL A 127 13.12 5.84 -14.65
C VAL A 127 12.61 6.52 -15.91
N ALA A 128 11.95 5.78 -16.80
CA ALA A 128 11.35 6.34 -18.01
C ALA A 128 10.21 7.32 -17.68
N ALA A 129 9.37 6.97 -16.71
CA ALA A 129 8.29 7.83 -16.23
C ALA A 129 8.83 9.16 -15.67
N VAL A 130 9.82 9.12 -14.77
CA VAL A 130 10.42 10.33 -14.19
C VAL A 130 11.00 11.23 -15.28
N ARG A 131 11.69 10.67 -16.27
CA ARG A 131 12.20 11.45 -17.42
C ARG A 131 11.08 12.15 -18.18
N THR A 132 9.98 11.46 -18.42
CA THR A 132 8.80 12.02 -19.10
C THR A 132 8.16 13.12 -18.26
N ILE A 133 7.94 12.87 -16.96
CA ILE A 133 7.33 13.82 -16.02
C ILE A 133 8.17 15.09 -15.90
N VAL A 134 9.47 14.97 -15.69
CA VAL A 134 10.36 16.13 -15.59
C VAL A 134 10.38 16.92 -16.90
N LYS A 135 10.40 16.25 -18.05
CA LYS A 135 10.45 16.89 -19.37
C LYS A 135 9.12 17.56 -19.73
N ASP A 136 8.00 16.86 -19.55
CA ASP A 136 6.69 17.31 -20.03
C ASP A 136 6.02 18.27 -19.03
N PHE A 137 6.10 18.00 -17.73
CA PHE A 137 5.41 18.78 -16.70
C PHE A 137 6.30 19.82 -15.99
N ARG A 138 7.59 19.80 -16.27
CA ARG A 138 8.58 20.67 -15.59
C ARG A 138 8.56 20.49 -14.07
N ALA A 139 8.31 19.25 -13.62
CA ALA A 139 8.31 18.95 -12.20
C ALA A 139 9.67 19.31 -11.58
N SER A 140 9.66 20.02 -10.46
CA SER A 140 10.86 20.36 -9.72
C SER A 140 11.48 19.15 -9.04
N ASP A 141 10.61 18.29 -8.52
CA ASP A 141 10.97 17.13 -7.72
C ASP A 141 10.12 15.91 -8.11
N ALA A 142 10.67 14.73 -7.94
CA ALA A 142 9.97 13.46 -8.09
C ALA A 142 10.32 12.57 -6.89
N LEU A 143 9.31 12.13 -6.14
CA LEU A 143 9.44 11.18 -5.06
C LEU A 143 8.93 9.82 -5.54
N ILE A 144 9.76 8.80 -5.45
CA ILE A 144 9.38 7.41 -5.68
C ILE A 144 9.30 6.72 -4.33
N THR A 145 8.16 6.12 -4.02
CA THR A 145 7.92 5.40 -2.78
C THR A 145 7.08 4.16 -3.02
N ALA A 146 6.97 3.29 -2.03
CA ALA A 146 6.08 2.14 -2.05
C ALA A 146 5.14 2.19 -0.83
N ASP A 147 3.94 1.68 -0.99
CA ASP A 147 2.94 1.55 0.08
C ASP A 147 3.31 0.47 1.10
N HIS A 148 3.98 -0.59 0.66
CA HIS A 148 4.60 -1.64 1.48
C HIS A 148 5.74 -2.33 0.72
N GLY A 149 6.44 -3.23 1.40
CA GLY A 149 7.38 -4.15 0.80
C GLY A 149 6.77 -5.54 0.60
N PHE A 150 7.59 -6.49 0.18
CA PHE A 150 7.22 -7.90 0.10
C PHE A 150 8.27 -8.78 0.78
N LEU A 151 7.87 -10.00 1.16
CA LEU A 151 8.76 -11.03 1.62
C LEU A 151 8.88 -12.11 0.55
N TYR A 152 10.12 -12.40 0.19
CA TYR A 152 10.44 -13.48 -0.74
C TYR A 152 10.92 -14.69 0.03
N THR A 153 10.38 -15.87 -0.31
CA THR A 153 10.89 -17.18 0.14
C THR A 153 11.24 -17.98 -1.09
N GLU A 154 12.46 -18.48 -1.17
CA GLU A 154 12.94 -19.27 -2.31
C GLU A 154 12.21 -20.62 -2.41
N GLU A 155 11.93 -21.20 -1.23
CA GLU A 155 11.20 -22.46 -1.11
C GLU A 155 9.82 -22.25 -0.50
N PRO A 156 8.82 -23.08 -0.86
CA PRO A 156 7.54 -23.09 -0.17
C PRO A 156 7.74 -23.39 1.32
N LEU A 157 6.98 -22.70 2.17
CA LEU A 157 6.99 -22.95 3.61
C LEU A 157 6.39 -24.33 3.91
N GLY A 158 7.02 -25.05 4.83
CA GLY A 158 6.52 -26.32 5.36
C GLY A 158 5.32 -26.15 6.30
N GLU A 159 4.66 -27.24 6.67
CA GLU A 159 3.50 -27.22 7.59
C GLU A 159 3.82 -26.57 8.95
N ALA A 160 5.03 -26.82 9.49
CA ALA A 160 5.48 -26.25 10.76
C ALA A 160 5.70 -24.72 10.71
N GLU A 161 5.75 -24.14 9.52
CA GLU A 161 5.93 -22.70 9.29
C GLU A 161 4.59 -21.98 9.09
N HIS A 162 3.48 -22.62 9.49
CA HIS A 162 2.16 -22.03 9.49
C HIS A 162 1.59 -21.91 10.91
N VAL A 163 0.93 -20.80 11.17
CA VAL A 163 0.20 -20.54 12.41
C VAL A 163 -1.29 -20.52 12.07
N GLY A 164 -2.08 -21.33 12.76
CA GLY A 164 -3.53 -21.33 12.59
C GLY A 164 -4.16 -20.07 13.15
N ILE A 165 -5.22 -19.59 12.53
CA ILE A 165 -5.97 -18.44 13.05
C ILE A 165 -6.68 -18.76 14.36
N ASP A 166 -6.94 -20.01 14.63
CA ASP A 166 -7.50 -20.56 15.87
C ASP A 166 -6.54 -20.45 17.07
N GLU A 167 -5.24 -20.23 16.84
CA GLU A 167 -4.23 -19.92 17.85
C GLU A 167 -4.31 -18.48 18.39
N VAL A 168 -5.23 -17.67 17.87
CA VAL A 168 -5.45 -16.29 18.31
C VAL A 168 -6.56 -16.26 19.37
N THR A 169 -6.21 -15.78 20.56
CA THR A 169 -7.19 -15.49 21.62
C THR A 169 -7.71 -14.07 21.43
N GLY A 170 -9.02 -13.91 21.35
CA GLY A 170 -9.70 -12.65 21.07
C GLY A 170 -10.48 -12.67 19.77
N GLU A 171 -11.19 -11.59 19.48
CA GLU A 171 -12.01 -11.53 18.28
C GLU A 171 -11.18 -11.04 17.09
N VAL A 172 -11.02 -11.90 16.09
CA VAL A 172 -10.34 -11.58 14.83
C VAL A 172 -11.27 -10.75 13.96
N ILE A 173 -10.74 -9.63 13.44
CA ILE A 173 -11.46 -8.69 12.57
C ILE A 173 -11.13 -8.98 11.11
N GLU A 174 -9.83 -9.12 10.83
CA GLU A 174 -9.33 -9.41 9.50
C GLU A 174 -7.93 -10.06 9.61
N TYR A 175 -7.62 -10.95 8.71
CA TYR A 175 -6.28 -11.53 8.64
C TYR A 175 -5.83 -11.78 7.21
N GLY A 176 -4.55 -11.93 7.05
CA GLY A 176 -3.89 -12.32 5.83
C GLY A 176 -2.64 -13.17 6.13
N ARG A 177 -1.90 -13.52 5.13
CA ARG A 177 -0.74 -14.43 5.28
C ARG A 177 0.30 -13.97 6.31
N ARG A 178 0.36 -12.68 6.62
CA ARG A 178 1.42 -12.06 7.43
C ARG A 178 0.92 -11.15 8.54
N TYR A 179 -0.38 -11.10 8.77
CA TYR A 179 -0.96 -10.24 9.81
C TYR A 179 -2.30 -10.78 10.30
N VAL A 180 -2.61 -10.47 11.53
CA VAL A 180 -3.96 -10.52 12.08
C VAL A 180 -4.28 -9.14 12.63
N VAL A 181 -5.44 -8.62 12.31
CA VAL A 181 -6.05 -7.49 13.00
C VAL A 181 -7.17 -8.04 13.87
N ALA A 182 -7.14 -7.75 15.15
CA ALA A 182 -8.09 -8.24 16.13
C ALA A 182 -8.49 -7.12 17.08
N THR A 183 -9.44 -7.36 17.95
CA THR A 183 -9.80 -6.46 19.03
C THR A 183 -8.61 -6.22 19.97
N GLU A 184 -8.57 -5.05 20.59
CA GLU A 184 -7.53 -4.72 21.58
C GLU A 184 -7.47 -5.80 22.68
N GLY A 185 -6.24 -6.22 23.04
CA GLY A 185 -6.01 -7.28 24.03
C GLY A 185 -5.97 -8.69 23.45
N ALA A 186 -6.22 -8.87 22.15
CA ALA A 186 -5.98 -10.16 21.49
C ALA A 186 -4.50 -10.57 21.59
N SER A 187 -4.26 -11.87 21.69
CA SER A 187 -2.91 -12.43 21.86
C SER A 187 -2.76 -13.79 21.16
N SER A 188 -1.52 -14.18 20.95
CA SER A 188 -1.13 -15.53 20.47
C SER A 188 0.27 -15.83 20.97
N GLU A 189 0.57 -17.08 21.25
CA GLU A 189 1.93 -17.54 21.60
C GLU A 189 2.90 -17.43 20.42
N PHE A 190 2.39 -17.53 19.20
CA PHE A 190 3.16 -17.58 17.94
C PHE A 190 3.30 -16.23 17.27
N LEU A 191 2.46 -15.27 17.62
CA LEU A 191 2.42 -13.96 16.98
C LEU A 191 2.85 -12.87 17.97
N MET A 192 3.51 -11.86 17.45
CA MET A 192 3.96 -10.70 18.20
C MET A 192 2.91 -9.59 18.13
N PRO A 193 2.42 -9.07 19.26
CA PRO A 193 1.52 -7.94 19.26
C PRO A 193 2.23 -6.67 18.82
N ALA A 194 1.55 -5.85 18.03
CA ALA A 194 1.99 -4.51 17.69
C ALA A 194 0.82 -3.52 17.70
N ARG A 195 1.13 -2.31 18.16
CA ARG A 195 0.18 -1.20 18.08
C ARG A 195 0.07 -0.73 16.63
N LEU A 196 -1.15 -0.61 16.14
CA LEU A 196 -1.44 -0.06 14.84
C LEU A 196 -1.53 1.47 14.92
N LEU A 197 -0.86 2.16 14.00
CA LEU A 197 -0.99 3.61 13.88
C LEU A 197 -2.45 3.95 13.57
N GLY A 198 -3.03 4.88 14.34
CA GLY A 198 -4.43 5.27 14.17
C GLY A 198 -5.47 4.20 14.57
N GLY A 199 -5.05 3.07 15.16
CA GLY A 199 -5.96 2.01 15.61
C GLY A 199 -6.92 2.50 16.70
N ARG A 200 -8.22 2.28 16.49
CA ARG A 200 -9.30 2.54 17.45
C ARG A 200 -9.98 1.23 17.84
N GLY A 201 -9.66 0.74 19.03
CA GLY A 201 -10.17 -0.56 19.53
C GLY A 201 -9.68 -1.77 18.74
N VAL A 202 -8.62 -1.61 17.96
CA VAL A 202 -8.00 -2.65 17.14
C VAL A 202 -6.49 -2.71 17.37
N GLY A 203 -5.96 -3.93 17.41
CA GLY A 203 -4.54 -4.23 17.51
C GLY A 203 -4.08 -5.16 16.39
N GLY A 204 -2.78 -5.23 16.19
CA GLY A 204 -2.15 -6.12 15.21
C GLY A 204 -1.39 -7.25 15.88
N LEU A 205 -1.41 -8.43 15.27
CA LEU A 205 -0.56 -9.56 15.62
C LEU A 205 0.20 -9.99 14.37
N PHE A 206 1.51 -10.15 14.48
CA PHE A 206 2.40 -10.40 13.34
C PHE A 206 3.29 -11.61 13.61
N PRO A 207 3.61 -12.43 12.61
CA PRO A 207 4.58 -13.49 12.73
C PRO A 207 5.95 -12.97 13.20
N ARG A 208 6.59 -13.70 14.09
CA ARG A 208 7.94 -13.38 14.58
C ARG A 208 9.02 -13.69 13.55
N GLU A 209 8.77 -14.68 12.71
CA GLU A 209 9.72 -15.22 11.72
C GLU A 209 9.06 -15.30 10.33
N CYS A 210 9.61 -16.07 9.43
CA CYS A 210 9.06 -16.27 8.08
C CYS A 210 7.83 -17.19 8.05
N VAL A 211 7.09 -17.35 9.15
CA VAL A 211 5.86 -18.13 9.19
C VAL A 211 4.70 -17.40 8.51
N ARG A 212 3.70 -18.15 8.07
CA ARG A 212 2.46 -17.63 7.48
C ARG A 212 1.24 -18.03 8.32
N ILE A 213 0.24 -17.16 8.31
CA ILE A 213 -1.06 -17.39 8.96
C ILE A 213 -1.98 -18.08 7.96
N ARG A 214 -2.77 -19.08 8.45
CA ARG A 214 -3.76 -19.84 7.66
C ARG A 214 -5.07 -20.04 8.40
#